data_97d28211586ebb79ee046e82ea0e1d7c
#
_entry.id   97d28211586ebb79ee046e82ea0e1d7c
#
_cell.length_a   1.000
_cell.length_b   1.000
_cell.length_c   1.000
_cell.angle_alpha   90.00
_cell.angle_beta   90.00
_cell.angle_gamma   90.00
#
_symmetry.space_group_name_H-M   'P 1'
#
loop_
_entity.id
_entity.type
_entity.pdbx_description
1 polymer ?
#
loop_
_entity_poly.entity_id
_entity_poly.type
_entity_poly.pdbx_seq_one_letter_code
_entity_poly.pdbx_strand_id
1 'polypeptide(L)'
;HFHDFMADVHAAVKRWRDADPGNEIARTAADIRASAALLCFDEFQVQDIADAMILARLFEALFESGVVVVATSNRHPRGLYENGINRQLFLPAIDLIERYMDVMCLDGPIDYRLARLERARVYFTPLGADAAAALDEVWRDLTGVAHGLPGELEVLGRKLVVPEQTRGAARFTFDDLCVQPLGPQDFLVIADAFHAVVLKDVPRLTPDKRNEAKRFVTLIDALYERAVKLICTAAAAPHELYPVG
;
A
#
# COMPACT_ATOMS: atom_id res chain seq x y z
N HIS A 1 7.83 6.39 -8.33
CA HIS A 1 7.70 5.98 -6.91
C HIS A 1 9.04 6.04 -6.19
N PHE A 2 9.03 6.23 -4.87
CA PHE A 2 10.27 6.30 -4.07
C PHE A 2 11.11 5.02 -4.16
N HIS A 3 10.48 3.86 -4.25
CA HIS A 3 11.16 2.57 -4.39
C HIS A 3 11.99 2.48 -5.69
N ASP A 4 11.45 2.96 -6.81
CA ASP A 4 12.17 2.97 -8.10
C ASP A 4 13.39 3.91 -8.03
N PHE A 5 13.22 5.08 -7.41
CA PHE A 5 14.32 6.00 -7.17
C PHE A 5 15.44 5.36 -6.34
N MET A 6 15.11 4.61 -5.29
CA MET A 6 16.14 3.92 -4.49
C MET A 6 16.87 2.84 -5.27
N ALA A 7 16.19 2.12 -6.16
CA ALA A 7 16.83 1.16 -7.04
C ALA A 7 17.86 1.84 -7.98
N ASP A 8 17.50 2.99 -8.55
CA ASP A 8 18.43 3.81 -9.38
C ASP A 8 19.60 4.34 -8.56
N VAL A 9 19.36 4.80 -7.33
CA VAL A 9 20.39 5.25 -6.40
C VAL A 9 21.37 4.12 -6.08
N HIS A 10 20.91 2.94 -5.75
CA HIS A 10 21.78 1.79 -5.49
C HIS A 10 22.63 1.42 -6.71
N ALA A 11 22.05 1.46 -7.90
CA ALA A 11 22.79 1.21 -9.15
C ALA A 11 23.87 2.29 -9.38
N ALA A 12 23.54 3.57 -9.15
CA ALA A 12 24.49 4.68 -9.29
C ALA A 12 25.62 4.60 -8.25
N VAL A 13 25.29 4.36 -6.97
CA VAL A 13 26.28 4.19 -5.89
C VAL A 13 27.24 3.05 -6.21
N LYS A 14 26.72 1.91 -6.70
CA LYS A 14 27.56 0.78 -7.10
C LYS A 14 28.51 1.18 -8.24
N ARG A 15 28.02 1.84 -9.28
CA ARG A 15 28.83 2.29 -10.42
C ARG A 15 29.95 3.26 -9.96
N TRP A 16 29.63 4.23 -9.11
CA TRP A 16 30.60 5.19 -8.62
C TRP A 16 31.57 4.60 -7.61
N ARG A 17 31.20 3.59 -6.84
CA ARG A 17 32.12 2.86 -5.94
C ARG A 17 33.28 2.24 -6.70
N ASP A 18 33.03 1.74 -7.91
CA ASP A 18 34.06 1.18 -8.77
C ASP A 18 34.94 2.27 -9.45
N ALA A 19 34.37 3.45 -9.72
CA ALA A 19 35.04 4.53 -10.44
C ALA A 19 35.73 5.58 -9.54
N ASP A 20 35.15 5.92 -8.39
CA ASP A 20 35.61 6.96 -7.46
C ASP A 20 35.30 6.52 -6.01
N PRO A 21 36.05 5.54 -5.45
CA PRO A 21 35.78 4.99 -4.12
C PRO A 21 35.84 6.04 -3.01
N GLY A 22 34.82 6.05 -2.15
CA GLY A 22 34.70 7.02 -1.06
C GLY A 22 33.86 8.26 -1.38
N ASN A 23 33.64 8.55 -2.66
CA ASN A 23 32.84 9.70 -3.14
C ASN A 23 31.54 9.28 -3.81
N GLU A 24 31.18 7.99 -3.75
CA GLU A 24 30.06 7.39 -4.51
C GLU A 24 28.72 8.09 -4.27
N ILE A 25 28.43 8.52 -3.04
CA ILE A 25 27.16 9.20 -2.69
C ILE A 25 27.18 10.64 -3.20
N ALA A 26 28.30 11.37 -3.02
CA ALA A 26 28.45 12.73 -3.52
C ALA A 26 28.34 12.78 -5.06
N ARG A 27 28.94 11.81 -5.75
CA ARG A 27 28.83 11.65 -7.22
C ARG A 27 27.41 11.35 -7.66
N THR A 28 26.72 10.43 -6.94
CA THR A 28 25.31 10.14 -7.21
C THR A 28 24.43 11.37 -7.01
N ALA A 29 24.64 12.14 -5.95
CA ALA A 29 23.92 13.40 -5.73
C ALA A 29 24.19 14.43 -6.85
N ALA A 30 25.42 14.53 -7.32
CA ALA A 30 25.78 15.41 -8.42
C ALA A 30 25.11 14.99 -9.75
N ASP A 31 25.05 13.70 -10.06
CA ASP A 31 24.32 13.17 -11.23
C ASP A 31 22.83 13.53 -11.15
N ILE A 32 22.21 13.33 -9.98
CA ILE A 32 20.81 13.67 -9.74
C ILE A 32 20.60 15.17 -9.91
N ARG A 33 21.45 16.01 -9.31
CA ARG A 33 21.36 17.47 -9.43
C ARG A 33 21.50 17.95 -10.88
N ALA A 34 22.35 17.30 -11.66
CA ALA A 34 22.53 17.63 -13.08
C ALA A 34 21.28 17.30 -13.93
N SER A 35 20.51 16.30 -13.52
CA SER A 35 19.29 15.85 -14.22
C SER A 35 18.01 16.53 -13.72
N ALA A 36 17.94 16.94 -12.44
CA ALA A 36 16.74 17.48 -11.83
C ALA A 36 17.05 18.52 -10.74
N ALA A 37 16.33 19.64 -10.79
CA ALA A 37 16.32 20.63 -9.71
C ALA A 37 15.20 20.39 -8.70
N LEU A 38 14.21 19.58 -9.07
CA LEU A 38 13.05 19.19 -8.25
C LEU A 38 12.88 17.69 -8.31
N LEU A 39 12.80 17.05 -7.13
CA LEU A 39 12.47 15.64 -6.98
C LEU A 39 11.09 15.52 -6.31
N CYS A 40 10.21 14.74 -6.94
CA CYS A 40 8.90 14.44 -6.39
C CYS A 40 8.80 12.94 -6.11
N PHE A 41 8.53 12.59 -4.86
CA PHE A 41 8.36 11.21 -4.44
C PHE A 41 6.93 10.94 -4.02
N ASP A 42 6.40 9.82 -4.49
CA ASP A 42 5.15 9.27 -3.98
C ASP A 42 5.43 8.06 -3.09
N GLU A 43 4.68 7.95 -1.99
CA GLU A 43 4.83 6.88 -1.00
C GLU A 43 6.24 6.78 -0.39
N PHE A 44 6.75 7.92 0.10
CA PHE A 44 8.05 7.95 0.77
C PHE A 44 8.03 7.10 2.04
N GLN A 45 8.74 5.99 1.99
CA GLN A 45 8.90 5.08 3.13
C GLN A 45 10.24 4.37 3.07
N VAL A 46 10.82 4.09 4.24
CA VAL A 46 12.10 3.40 4.37
C VAL A 46 11.85 2.06 5.04
N GLN A 47 12.23 0.98 4.36
CA GLN A 47 11.94 -0.39 4.80
C GLN A 47 13.17 -1.15 5.27
N ASP A 48 14.35 -0.83 4.76
CA ASP A 48 15.59 -1.52 5.12
C ASP A 48 16.71 -0.57 5.57
N ILE A 49 17.73 -1.15 6.21
CA ILE A 49 18.86 -0.40 6.78
C ILE A 49 19.79 0.13 5.69
N ALA A 50 19.92 -0.54 4.54
CA ALA A 50 20.80 -0.09 3.47
C ALA A 50 20.28 1.21 2.87
N ASP A 51 18.95 1.29 2.62
CA ASP A 51 18.28 2.51 2.21
C ASP A 51 18.44 3.62 3.25
N ALA A 52 18.20 3.30 4.52
CA ALA A 52 18.29 4.25 5.62
C ALA A 52 19.68 4.91 5.70
N MET A 53 20.76 4.13 5.56
CA MET A 53 22.12 4.64 5.62
C MET A 53 22.52 5.49 4.41
N ILE A 54 22.07 5.13 3.23
CA ILE A 54 22.33 5.88 1.98
C ILE A 54 21.56 7.20 2.02
N LEU A 55 20.29 7.18 2.41
CA LEU A 55 19.39 8.33 2.38
C LEU A 55 19.91 9.52 3.21
N ALA A 56 20.44 9.29 4.39
CA ALA A 56 20.96 10.35 5.24
C ALA A 56 22.02 11.18 4.49
N ARG A 57 23.02 10.50 3.94
CA ARG A 57 24.13 11.14 3.21
C ARG A 57 23.72 11.71 1.86
N LEU A 58 22.81 11.02 1.18
CA LEU A 58 22.30 11.45 -0.13
C LEU A 58 21.46 12.73 0.00
N PHE A 59 20.52 12.76 0.96
CA PHE A 59 19.68 13.93 1.18
C PHE A 59 20.49 15.13 1.66
N GLU A 60 21.49 14.95 2.51
CA GLU A 60 22.41 16.03 2.88
C GLU A 60 23.05 16.65 1.64
N ALA A 61 23.65 15.83 0.77
CA ALA A 61 24.30 16.32 -0.46
C ALA A 61 23.30 16.95 -1.45
N LEU A 62 22.08 16.43 -1.57
CA LEU A 62 21.03 16.97 -2.43
C LEU A 62 20.55 18.35 -1.93
N PHE A 63 20.25 18.49 -0.64
CA PHE A 63 19.81 19.75 -0.03
C PHE A 63 20.91 20.82 -0.11
N GLU A 64 22.16 20.46 0.20
CA GLU A 64 23.30 21.39 0.07
C GLU A 64 23.54 21.86 -1.36
N SER A 65 23.25 21.01 -2.34
CA SER A 65 23.33 21.36 -3.77
C SER A 65 22.10 22.13 -4.29
N GLY A 66 21.11 22.41 -3.43
CA GLY A 66 19.92 23.17 -3.75
C GLY A 66 18.86 22.40 -4.55
N VAL A 67 18.81 21.09 -4.42
CA VAL A 67 17.69 20.27 -4.95
C VAL A 67 16.48 20.45 -4.05
N VAL A 68 15.35 20.77 -4.66
CA VAL A 68 14.06 20.83 -3.95
C VAL A 68 13.44 19.43 -3.92
N VAL A 69 12.93 19.01 -2.77
CA VAL A 69 12.27 17.72 -2.61
C VAL A 69 10.83 17.92 -2.17
N VAL A 70 9.90 17.26 -2.86
CA VAL A 70 8.50 17.14 -2.47
C VAL A 70 8.17 15.67 -2.31
N ALA A 71 7.64 15.27 -1.17
CA ALA A 71 7.34 13.87 -0.90
C ALA A 71 5.96 13.71 -0.24
N THR A 72 5.21 12.70 -0.66
CA THR A 72 4.03 12.22 0.08
C THR A 72 4.43 11.01 0.94
N SER A 73 3.86 10.89 2.12
CA SER A 73 4.07 9.75 3.02
C SER A 73 2.83 9.51 3.86
N ASN A 74 2.55 8.25 4.16
CA ASN A 74 1.51 7.86 5.10
C ASN A 74 1.98 7.92 6.56
N ARG A 75 3.20 8.38 6.80
CA ARG A 75 3.81 8.52 8.13
C ARG A 75 4.45 9.88 8.28
N HIS A 76 4.32 10.44 9.49
CA HIS A 76 5.13 11.59 9.88
C HIS A 76 6.62 11.23 9.80
N PRO A 77 7.56 12.15 9.48
CA PRO A 77 8.99 11.86 9.42
C PRO A 77 9.52 11.11 10.64
N ARG A 78 9.07 11.45 11.85
CA ARG A 78 9.43 10.75 13.09
C ARG A 78 8.96 9.29 13.17
N GLY A 79 7.94 8.90 12.39
CA GLY A 79 7.44 7.53 12.27
C GLY A 79 8.12 6.71 11.15
N LEU A 80 8.99 7.33 10.35
CA LEU A 80 9.75 6.60 9.33
C LEU A 80 10.71 5.60 9.98
N TYR A 81 10.77 4.39 9.41
CA TYR A 81 11.65 3.32 9.88
C TYR A 81 11.49 2.99 11.38
N GLU A 82 10.28 3.12 11.95
CA GLU A 82 10.01 3.11 13.40
C GLU A 82 10.47 1.83 14.09
N ASN A 83 10.29 0.67 13.50
CA ASN A 83 10.71 -0.62 14.06
C ASN A 83 11.93 -1.21 13.33
N GLY A 84 12.67 -0.38 12.60
CA GLY A 84 13.81 -0.82 11.83
C GLY A 84 15.03 -1.17 12.69
N ILE A 85 15.81 -2.14 12.21
CA ILE A 85 17.08 -2.54 12.84
C ILE A 85 18.04 -1.35 12.79
N ASN A 86 18.68 -1.04 13.95
CA ASN A 86 19.60 0.10 14.08
C ASN A 86 18.98 1.45 13.68
N ARG A 87 17.72 1.68 14.00
CA ARG A 87 16.99 2.91 13.70
C ARG A 87 17.73 4.19 14.09
N GLN A 88 18.56 4.14 15.14
CA GLN A 88 19.38 5.28 15.57
C GLN A 88 20.31 5.81 14.47
N LEU A 89 20.72 4.99 13.50
CA LEU A 89 21.51 5.41 12.35
C LEU A 89 20.70 6.19 11.30
N PHE A 90 19.39 6.09 11.36
CA PHE A 90 18.47 6.82 10.47
C PHE A 90 17.97 8.14 11.08
N LEU A 91 18.08 8.33 12.39
CA LEU A 91 17.62 9.57 13.03
C LEU A 91 18.23 10.84 12.42
N PRO A 92 19.53 10.89 12.03
CA PRO A 92 20.08 12.06 11.35
C PRO A 92 19.36 12.39 10.03
N ALA A 93 18.90 11.39 9.27
CA ALA A 93 18.12 11.62 8.05
C ALA A 93 16.75 12.25 8.36
N ILE A 94 16.10 11.81 9.44
CA ILE A 94 14.84 12.40 9.90
C ILE A 94 15.07 13.87 10.30
N ASP A 95 16.13 14.18 11.04
CA ASP A 95 16.45 15.54 11.42
C ASP A 95 16.76 16.45 10.20
N LEU A 96 17.41 15.91 9.15
CA LEU A 96 17.61 16.61 7.89
C LEU A 96 16.27 16.88 7.16
N ILE A 97 15.38 15.89 7.10
CA ILE A 97 14.05 16.06 6.49
C ILE A 97 13.29 17.18 7.21
N GLU A 98 13.24 17.17 8.54
CA GLU A 98 12.52 18.19 9.31
C GLU A 98 13.20 19.57 9.26
N ARG A 99 14.50 19.62 8.99
CA ARG A 99 15.25 20.88 8.85
C ARG A 99 15.07 21.54 7.48
N TYR A 100 15.03 20.76 6.41
CA TYR A 100 15.02 21.25 5.03
C TYR A 100 13.66 21.20 4.34
N MET A 101 12.69 20.48 4.92
CA MET A 101 11.36 20.32 4.35
C MET A 101 10.28 20.80 5.33
N ASP A 102 9.28 21.48 4.81
CA ASP A 102 8.07 21.81 5.57
C ASP A 102 7.16 20.59 5.65
N VAL A 103 6.94 20.08 6.87
CA VAL A 103 6.08 18.94 7.11
C VAL A 103 4.63 19.40 7.22
N MET A 104 3.83 19.05 6.22
CA MET A 104 2.39 19.38 6.18
C MET A 104 1.57 18.11 6.43
N CYS A 105 0.74 18.15 7.47
CA CYS A 105 -0.26 17.10 7.70
C CYS A 105 -1.50 17.39 6.86
N LEU A 106 -1.88 16.42 6.02
CA LEU A 106 -3.09 16.51 5.20
C LEU A 106 -4.28 15.80 5.86
N ASP A 107 -4.23 15.58 7.17
CA ASP A 107 -5.33 15.01 7.94
C ASP A 107 -6.54 15.95 7.89
N GLY A 108 -7.42 15.68 6.94
CA GLY A 108 -8.76 16.25 6.91
C GLY A 108 -9.70 15.40 7.80
N PRO A 109 -10.75 16.02 8.38
CA PRO A 109 -11.77 15.26 9.11
C PRO A 109 -12.58 14.33 8.21
N ILE A 110 -12.34 14.36 6.91
CA ILE A 110 -13.04 13.57 5.89
C ILE A 110 -11.99 12.97 4.97
N ASP A 111 -11.87 11.64 4.98
CA ASP A 111 -11.30 10.94 3.83
C ASP A 111 -12.30 11.08 2.67
N TYR A 112 -11.98 11.97 1.74
CA TYR A 112 -12.84 12.26 0.58
C TYR A 112 -13.08 11.01 -0.30
N ARG A 113 -12.19 10.01 -0.25
CA ARG A 113 -12.39 8.72 -0.92
C ARG A 113 -13.42 7.89 -0.19
N LEU A 114 -13.34 7.84 1.16
CA LEU A 114 -14.33 7.17 2.01
C LEU A 114 -15.67 7.88 2.01
N ALA A 115 -15.72 9.21 1.99
CA ALA A 115 -16.95 9.98 1.94
C ALA A 115 -17.74 9.76 0.63
N ARG A 116 -17.07 9.48 -0.50
CA ARG A 116 -17.70 9.02 -1.74
C ARG A 116 -18.30 7.62 -1.57
N LEU A 117 -17.57 6.72 -0.91
CA LEU A 117 -18.03 5.34 -0.66
C LEU A 117 -19.12 5.25 0.41
N GLU A 118 -19.19 6.19 1.38
CA GLU A 118 -20.28 6.22 2.38
C GLU A 118 -21.64 6.48 1.75
N ARG A 119 -21.68 7.14 0.60
CA ARG A 119 -22.91 7.40 -0.18
C ARG A 119 -23.11 6.40 -1.31
N ALA A 120 -22.12 5.58 -1.63
CA ALA A 120 -22.20 4.60 -2.69
C ALA A 120 -22.76 3.28 -2.16
N ARG A 121 -23.52 2.59 -3.01
CA ARG A 121 -23.89 1.21 -2.75
C ARG A 121 -22.62 0.35 -2.78
N VAL A 122 -22.33 -0.35 -1.69
CA VAL A 122 -21.11 -1.17 -1.54
C VAL A 122 -21.38 -2.67 -1.58
N TYR A 123 -22.65 -3.06 -1.67
CA TYR A 123 -23.09 -4.45 -1.71
C TYR A 123 -24.03 -4.66 -2.88
N PHE A 124 -23.63 -5.50 -3.83
CA PHE A 124 -24.34 -5.76 -5.08
C PHE A 124 -24.85 -7.20 -5.12
N THR A 125 -26.14 -7.37 -5.27
CA THR A 125 -26.80 -8.67 -5.33
C THR A 125 -28.05 -8.56 -6.22
N PRO A 126 -28.45 -9.65 -6.89
CA PRO A 126 -27.79 -10.94 -7.04
C PRO A 126 -26.53 -10.88 -7.92
N LEU A 127 -25.72 -11.97 -7.94
CA LEU A 127 -24.64 -12.10 -8.90
C LEU A 127 -25.14 -12.04 -10.34
N GLY A 128 -24.37 -11.41 -11.19
CA GLY A 128 -24.70 -11.27 -12.61
C GLY A 128 -23.94 -10.12 -13.26
N ALA A 129 -24.19 -9.91 -14.55
CA ALA A 129 -23.49 -8.88 -15.33
C ALA A 129 -23.68 -7.46 -14.76
N ASP A 130 -24.88 -7.14 -14.30
CA ASP A 130 -25.19 -5.81 -13.73
C ASP A 130 -24.42 -5.56 -12.43
N ALA A 131 -24.34 -6.57 -11.55
CA ALA A 131 -23.57 -6.47 -10.29
C ALA A 131 -22.06 -6.35 -10.58
N ALA A 132 -21.56 -7.09 -11.55
CA ALA A 132 -20.16 -7.01 -11.96
C ALA A 132 -19.82 -5.63 -12.56
N ALA A 133 -20.67 -5.11 -13.44
CA ALA A 133 -20.50 -3.80 -14.06
C ALA A 133 -20.53 -2.66 -12.99
N ALA A 134 -21.47 -2.73 -12.05
CA ALA A 134 -21.56 -1.78 -10.95
C ALA A 134 -20.32 -1.83 -10.04
N LEU A 135 -19.78 -3.03 -9.77
CA LEU A 135 -18.53 -3.18 -9.00
C LEU A 135 -17.34 -2.59 -9.76
N ASP A 136 -17.25 -2.78 -11.07
CA ASP A 136 -16.20 -2.22 -11.92
C ASP A 136 -16.29 -0.68 -12.02
N GLU A 137 -17.49 -0.12 -11.94
CA GLU A 137 -17.69 1.33 -11.85
C GLU A 137 -17.16 1.87 -10.52
N VAL A 138 -17.52 1.25 -9.40
CA VAL A 138 -17.00 1.62 -8.07
C VAL A 138 -15.48 1.49 -8.01
N TRP A 139 -14.90 0.44 -8.61
CA TRP A 139 -13.45 0.30 -8.70
C TRP A 139 -12.81 1.47 -9.46
N ARG A 140 -13.34 1.84 -10.61
CA ARG A 140 -12.85 2.98 -11.40
C ARG A 140 -12.98 4.31 -10.66
N ASP A 141 -14.09 4.52 -9.96
CA ASP A 141 -14.31 5.72 -9.15
C ASP A 141 -13.34 5.81 -7.97
N LEU A 142 -13.03 4.66 -7.34
CA LEU A 142 -12.11 4.57 -6.23
C LEU A 142 -10.65 4.75 -6.64
N THR A 143 -10.26 4.16 -7.76
CA THR A 143 -8.86 4.04 -8.16
C THR A 143 -8.45 4.94 -9.32
N GLY A 144 -9.42 5.42 -10.11
CA GLY A 144 -9.18 6.18 -11.33
C GLY A 144 -8.71 5.36 -12.53
N VAL A 145 -8.65 4.01 -12.40
CA VAL A 145 -8.21 3.11 -13.47
C VAL A 145 -9.19 1.95 -13.65
N ALA A 146 -9.25 1.38 -14.85
CA ALA A 146 -10.10 0.23 -15.13
C ALA A 146 -9.57 -1.06 -14.49
N HIS A 147 -8.24 -1.21 -14.45
CA HIS A 147 -7.54 -2.37 -13.89
C HIS A 147 -6.34 -1.90 -13.07
N GLY A 148 -6.08 -2.61 -11.96
CA GLY A 148 -4.86 -2.48 -11.19
C GLY A 148 -3.77 -3.43 -11.70
N LEU A 149 -2.66 -3.48 -10.99
CA LEU A 149 -1.57 -4.41 -11.27
C LEU A 149 -1.59 -5.55 -10.25
N PRO A 150 -1.12 -6.75 -10.62
CA PRO A 150 -0.90 -7.80 -9.64
C PRO A 150 0.20 -7.39 -8.66
N GLY A 151 0.13 -7.94 -7.45
CA GLY A 151 1.12 -7.68 -6.41
C GLY A 151 1.26 -8.85 -5.46
N GLU A 152 2.13 -8.69 -4.48
CA GLU A 152 2.39 -9.70 -3.45
C GLU A 152 2.53 -9.02 -2.09
N LEU A 153 2.01 -9.66 -1.05
CA LEU A 153 2.21 -9.31 0.36
C LEU A 153 3.04 -10.40 1.03
N GLU A 154 3.93 -10.02 1.93
CA GLU A 154 4.67 -10.99 2.73
C GLU A 154 3.91 -11.31 4.02
N VAL A 155 3.66 -12.59 4.26
CA VAL A 155 2.96 -13.08 5.44
C VAL A 155 3.75 -14.25 6.03
N LEU A 156 4.35 -14.07 7.20
CA LEU A 156 5.11 -15.12 7.91
C LEU A 156 6.13 -15.85 7.02
N GLY A 157 6.87 -15.09 6.20
CA GLY A 157 7.90 -15.64 5.31
C GLY A 157 7.37 -16.31 4.03
N ARG A 158 6.07 -16.20 3.73
CA ARG A 158 5.48 -16.65 2.46
C ARG A 158 4.82 -15.48 1.72
N LYS A 159 4.66 -15.62 0.43
CA LYS A 159 4.02 -14.63 -0.43
C LYS A 159 2.52 -14.91 -0.54
N LEU A 160 1.72 -13.88 -0.30
CA LEU A 160 0.30 -13.86 -0.59
C LEU A 160 0.09 -13.03 -1.86
N VAL A 161 -0.47 -13.67 -2.89
CA VAL A 161 -0.72 -13.01 -4.17
C VAL A 161 -1.93 -12.09 -4.04
N VAL A 162 -1.78 -10.85 -4.52
CA VAL A 162 -2.87 -9.89 -4.71
C VAL A 162 -3.14 -9.81 -6.21
N PRO A 163 -4.26 -10.36 -6.70
CA PRO A 163 -4.54 -10.44 -8.15
C PRO A 163 -4.57 -9.07 -8.82
N GLU A 164 -5.10 -8.06 -8.12
CA GLU A 164 -5.24 -6.72 -8.65
C GLU A 164 -5.18 -5.71 -7.50
N GLN A 165 -4.23 -4.75 -7.59
CA GLN A 165 -4.11 -3.67 -6.62
C GLN A 165 -3.69 -2.36 -7.25
N THR A 166 -4.12 -1.26 -6.66
CA THR A 166 -3.66 0.09 -7.01
C THR A 166 -4.13 1.10 -5.95
N ARG A 167 -3.31 2.11 -5.67
CA ARG A 167 -3.65 3.26 -4.81
C ARG A 167 -4.28 2.88 -3.46
N GLY A 168 -3.76 1.82 -2.82
CA GLY A 168 -4.25 1.36 -1.52
C GLY A 168 -5.59 0.62 -1.56
N ALA A 169 -6.09 0.26 -2.75
CA ALA A 169 -7.23 -0.63 -2.94
C ALA A 169 -6.76 -1.97 -3.54
N ALA A 170 -7.38 -3.06 -3.12
CA ALA A 170 -7.15 -4.39 -3.68
C ALA A 170 -8.46 -5.03 -4.12
N ARG A 171 -8.37 -5.86 -5.17
CA ARG A 171 -9.50 -6.62 -5.71
C ARG A 171 -9.17 -8.11 -5.68
N PHE A 172 -10.08 -8.88 -5.08
CA PHE A 172 -10.00 -10.32 -4.95
C PHE A 172 -11.32 -10.96 -5.36
N THR A 173 -11.28 -12.24 -5.69
CA THR A 173 -12.46 -13.08 -5.73
C THR A 173 -12.68 -13.74 -4.36
N PHE A 174 -13.87 -14.26 -4.12
CA PHE A 174 -14.14 -15.09 -2.94
C PHE A 174 -13.21 -16.31 -2.87
N ASP A 175 -12.91 -16.90 -4.03
CA ASP A 175 -12.03 -18.06 -4.11
C ASP A 175 -10.59 -17.72 -3.68
N ASP A 176 -10.09 -16.54 -4.04
CA ASP A 176 -8.74 -16.09 -3.65
C ASP A 176 -8.57 -16.01 -2.14
N LEU A 177 -9.60 -15.59 -1.41
CA LEU A 177 -9.51 -15.32 0.03
C LEU A 177 -10.13 -16.41 0.91
N CYS A 178 -11.21 -17.06 0.45
CA CYS A 178 -11.98 -17.95 1.30
C CYS A 178 -11.89 -19.43 0.92
N VAL A 179 -11.62 -19.76 -0.35
CA VAL A 179 -11.37 -21.15 -0.77
C VAL A 179 -9.91 -21.52 -0.50
N GLN A 180 -8.96 -20.62 -0.77
CA GLN A 180 -7.56 -20.83 -0.41
C GLN A 180 -7.39 -21.00 1.12
N PRO A 181 -6.40 -21.80 1.58
CA PRO A 181 -6.18 -22.07 3.00
C PRO A 181 -5.51 -20.88 3.72
N LEU A 182 -6.12 -19.71 3.63
CA LEU A 182 -5.69 -18.51 4.33
C LEU A 182 -6.21 -18.52 5.78
N GLY A 183 -5.54 -17.75 6.64
CA GLY A 183 -5.86 -17.65 8.05
C GLY A 183 -5.89 -16.21 8.56
N PRO A 184 -6.12 -16.00 9.88
CA PRO A 184 -6.27 -14.67 10.46
C PRO A 184 -5.10 -13.71 10.17
N GLN A 185 -3.87 -14.21 10.16
CA GLN A 185 -2.68 -13.39 9.89
C GLN A 185 -2.66 -12.85 8.46
N ASP A 186 -3.14 -13.65 7.48
CA ASP A 186 -3.24 -13.21 6.09
C ASP A 186 -4.22 -12.06 5.96
N PHE A 187 -5.38 -12.17 6.60
CA PHE A 187 -6.42 -11.15 6.57
C PHE A 187 -6.01 -9.87 7.29
N LEU A 188 -5.25 -9.98 8.39
CA LEU A 188 -4.68 -8.80 9.06
C LEU A 188 -3.66 -8.09 8.16
N VAL A 189 -2.77 -8.82 7.49
CA VAL A 189 -1.80 -8.21 6.56
C VAL A 189 -2.51 -7.53 5.38
N ILE A 190 -3.57 -8.14 4.83
CA ILE A 190 -4.41 -7.49 3.79
C ILE A 190 -5.05 -6.22 4.36
N ALA A 191 -5.63 -6.29 5.56
CA ALA A 191 -6.30 -5.15 6.17
C ALA A 191 -5.33 -4.02 6.57
N ASP A 192 -4.09 -4.33 6.89
CA ASP A 192 -3.04 -3.33 7.16
C ASP A 192 -2.47 -2.72 5.86
N ALA A 193 -2.51 -3.46 4.74
CA ALA A 193 -1.96 -3.01 3.46
C ALA A 193 -2.93 -2.13 2.65
N PHE A 194 -4.25 -2.31 2.80
CA PHE A 194 -5.26 -1.67 1.96
C PHE A 194 -6.32 -0.96 2.80
N HIS A 195 -6.76 0.22 2.34
CA HIS A 195 -7.88 0.95 2.94
C HIS A 195 -9.24 0.53 2.34
N ALA A 196 -9.23 -0.13 1.18
CA ALA A 196 -10.43 -0.67 0.55
C ALA A 196 -10.15 -2.04 -0.08
N VAL A 197 -11.05 -2.97 0.14
CA VAL A 197 -11.04 -4.31 -0.47
C VAL A 197 -12.31 -4.51 -1.27
N VAL A 198 -12.14 -4.85 -2.54
CA VAL A 198 -13.21 -5.22 -3.46
C VAL A 198 -13.23 -6.75 -3.56
N LEU A 199 -14.33 -7.37 -3.15
CA LEU A 199 -14.50 -8.82 -3.11
C LEU A 199 -15.58 -9.26 -4.10
N LYS A 200 -15.19 -10.04 -5.09
CA LYS A 200 -16.09 -10.54 -6.13
C LYS A 200 -16.64 -11.91 -5.77
N ASP A 201 -17.85 -12.14 -6.24
CA ASP A 201 -18.47 -13.46 -6.37
C ASP A 201 -18.64 -14.22 -5.06
N VAL A 202 -19.07 -13.53 -3.99
CA VAL A 202 -19.41 -14.18 -2.70
C VAL A 202 -20.62 -15.10 -2.93
N PRO A 203 -20.45 -16.44 -2.79
CA PRO A 203 -21.53 -17.39 -3.02
C PRO A 203 -22.49 -17.46 -1.83
N ARG A 204 -23.61 -18.17 -1.96
CA ARG A 204 -24.35 -18.62 -0.80
C ARG A 204 -23.48 -19.60 0.01
N LEU A 205 -23.38 -19.36 1.32
CA LEU A 205 -22.55 -20.12 2.23
C LEU A 205 -23.40 -21.22 2.85
N THR A 206 -23.46 -22.36 2.16
CA THR A 206 -24.21 -23.56 2.59
C THR A 206 -23.43 -24.37 3.64
N PRO A 207 -24.05 -25.29 4.40
CA PRO A 207 -23.38 -26.07 5.43
C PRO A 207 -22.18 -26.90 4.98
N ASP A 208 -22.11 -27.26 3.69
CA ASP A 208 -20.95 -27.92 3.08
C ASP A 208 -19.75 -26.98 2.89
N LYS A 209 -19.98 -25.66 2.87
CA LYS A 209 -18.94 -24.61 2.77
C LYS A 209 -18.56 -24.00 4.13
N ARG A 210 -18.58 -24.82 5.19
CA ARG A 210 -18.35 -24.35 6.56
C ARG A 210 -16.97 -23.71 6.75
N ASN A 211 -15.93 -24.23 6.11
CA ASN A 211 -14.57 -23.70 6.23
C ASN A 211 -14.42 -22.35 5.51
N GLU A 212 -15.01 -22.22 4.33
CA GLU A 212 -15.05 -20.99 3.55
C GLU A 212 -15.87 -19.92 4.30
N ALA A 213 -17.00 -20.30 4.87
CA ALA A 213 -17.81 -19.41 5.69
C ALA A 213 -17.02 -18.89 6.92
N LYS A 214 -16.29 -19.77 7.61
CA LYS A 214 -15.45 -19.38 8.75
C LYS A 214 -14.36 -18.38 8.32
N ARG A 215 -13.67 -18.62 7.18
CA ARG A 215 -12.66 -17.69 6.67
C ARG A 215 -13.27 -16.36 6.28
N PHE A 216 -14.46 -16.39 5.65
CA PHE A 216 -15.18 -15.17 5.29
C PHE A 216 -15.51 -14.32 6.52
N VAL A 217 -16.02 -14.92 7.60
CA VAL A 217 -16.25 -14.22 8.88
C VAL A 217 -14.96 -13.62 9.42
N THR A 218 -13.87 -14.41 9.46
CA THR A 218 -12.57 -13.93 9.94
C THR A 218 -12.02 -12.78 9.08
N LEU A 219 -12.23 -12.83 7.76
CA LEU A 219 -11.88 -11.71 6.86
C LEU A 219 -12.69 -10.45 7.21
N ILE A 220 -14.01 -10.59 7.36
CA ILE A 220 -14.88 -9.46 7.73
C ILE A 220 -14.43 -8.83 9.04
N ASP A 221 -14.14 -9.65 10.07
CA ASP A 221 -13.67 -9.18 11.37
C ASP A 221 -12.37 -8.39 11.25
N ALA A 222 -11.38 -8.93 10.50
CA ALA A 222 -10.09 -8.24 10.27
C ALA A 222 -10.27 -6.91 9.55
N LEU A 223 -11.10 -6.86 8.50
CA LEU A 223 -11.39 -5.62 7.77
C LEU A 223 -12.12 -4.61 8.66
N TYR A 224 -13.05 -5.06 9.49
CA TYR A 224 -13.79 -4.20 10.42
C TYR A 224 -12.86 -3.59 11.48
N GLU A 225 -12.00 -4.40 12.11
CA GLU A 225 -11.06 -3.94 13.13
C GLU A 225 -10.08 -2.87 12.61
N ARG A 226 -9.72 -2.94 11.32
CA ARG A 226 -8.81 -2.00 10.67
C ARG A 226 -9.53 -0.87 9.93
N ALA A 227 -10.85 -0.77 10.08
CA ALA A 227 -11.70 0.21 9.37
C ALA A 227 -11.52 0.19 7.85
N VAL A 228 -11.22 -0.98 7.26
CA VAL A 228 -11.09 -1.18 5.82
C VAL A 228 -12.46 -1.25 5.17
N LYS A 229 -12.66 -0.52 4.09
CA LYS A 229 -13.91 -0.53 3.35
C LYS A 229 -14.04 -1.80 2.53
N LEU A 230 -15.11 -2.54 2.74
CA LEU A 230 -15.45 -3.70 1.90
C LEU A 230 -16.52 -3.34 0.88
N ILE A 231 -16.23 -3.61 -0.39
CA ILE A 231 -17.19 -3.50 -1.50
C ILE A 231 -17.32 -4.89 -2.11
N CYS A 232 -18.52 -5.43 -2.28
CA CYS A 232 -18.63 -6.80 -2.77
C CYS A 232 -19.85 -7.06 -3.68
N THR A 233 -19.70 -8.10 -4.52
CA THR A 233 -20.81 -8.78 -5.18
C THR A 233 -21.13 -10.08 -4.45
N ALA A 234 -22.41 -10.38 -4.26
CA ALA A 234 -22.84 -11.57 -3.53
C ALA A 234 -24.11 -12.22 -4.14
N ALA A 235 -24.23 -13.52 -3.93
CA ALA A 235 -25.34 -14.31 -4.46
C ALA A 235 -26.69 -14.02 -3.78
N ALA A 236 -26.68 -13.41 -2.57
CA ALA A 236 -27.88 -13.12 -1.79
C ALA A 236 -27.68 -11.90 -0.90
N ALA A 237 -28.74 -11.39 -0.30
CA ALA A 237 -28.66 -10.36 0.74
C ALA A 237 -27.85 -10.86 1.97
N PRO A 238 -27.24 -9.97 2.76
CA PRO A 238 -26.36 -10.39 3.88
C PRO A 238 -27.00 -11.37 4.85
N HIS A 239 -28.27 -11.17 5.20
CA HIS A 239 -29.03 -12.04 6.11
C HIS A 239 -29.46 -13.39 5.48
N GLU A 240 -29.38 -13.52 4.15
CA GLU A 240 -29.69 -14.73 3.40
C GLU A 240 -28.42 -15.46 2.92
N LEU A 241 -27.25 -14.85 3.11
CA LEU A 241 -26.00 -15.36 2.58
C LEU A 241 -25.59 -16.66 3.28
N TYR A 242 -25.86 -16.75 4.59
CA TYR A 242 -25.69 -17.97 5.38
C TYR A 242 -27.06 -18.36 5.96
N PRO A 243 -27.79 -19.32 5.35
CA PRO A 243 -29.08 -19.75 5.88
C PRO A 243 -28.84 -20.41 7.22
N VAL A 244 -29.42 -19.83 8.28
CA VAL A 244 -29.52 -20.46 9.61
C VAL A 244 -30.59 -21.52 9.46
N GLY A 245 -30.20 -22.79 9.53
CA GLY A 245 -31.10 -23.93 9.54
C GLY A 245 -31.87 -24.06 10.86
#